data_2a306ffbdc7360b26a15b1f939940e18
#
_entry.id   2a306ffbdc7360b26a15b1f939940e18
#
_cell.length_a   1.000
_cell.length_b   1.000
_cell.length_c   1.000
_cell.angle_alpha   90.00
_cell.angle_beta   90.00
_cell.angle_gamma   90.00
#
_symmetry.space_group_name_H-M   'P 1'
#
loop_
_entity.id
_entity.type
_entity.pdbx_description
1 polymer ?
#
loop_
_entity_poly.entity_id
_entity_poly.type
_entity_poly.pdbx_seq_one_letter_code
_entity_poly.pdbx_strand_id
1 'polypeptide(L)'
;MGGRMEYRVLGKLDVVRDGDEVDLGAHRQRSLLGLLLTNPNTVWSTDRIIDSIWGDEIGSDRQNALWVYISGLRKALEPDREKRTEGTILLTRSPGYLLNVEPDAIDAVRFERLVAEGKALIDSDPDAASLVLGEALALWRGRAYEDFAYEAWAQSEIARLEEMRLEAVEARVDADLLRGMSRELVSELESLVREHPLQ
;
A
#
# COMPACT_ATOMS: atom_id res chain seq x y z
N MET A 1 -10.46 23.32 0.54
CA MET A 1 -9.09 22.80 0.65
C MET A 1 -9.24 21.35 1.06
N GLY A 2 -8.89 20.38 0.20
CA GLY A 2 -8.94 18.96 0.57
C GLY A 2 -7.88 18.67 1.62
N GLY A 3 -8.26 18.01 2.72
CA GLY A 3 -7.33 17.60 3.77
C GLY A 3 -6.25 16.65 3.23
N ARG A 4 -5.11 16.56 3.93
CA ARG A 4 -4.02 15.65 3.56
C ARG A 4 -4.47 14.20 3.80
N MET A 5 -4.51 13.42 2.73
CA MET A 5 -4.86 12.00 2.78
C MET A 5 -3.59 11.16 2.78
N GLU A 6 -3.58 10.11 3.60
CA GLU A 6 -2.57 9.05 3.58
C GLU A 6 -3.26 7.70 3.43
N TYR A 7 -2.77 6.89 2.50
CA TYR A 7 -3.21 5.52 2.28
C TYR A 7 -2.10 4.59 2.75
N ARG A 8 -2.41 3.72 3.69
CA ARG A 8 -1.44 2.86 4.35
C ARG A 8 -1.76 1.40 4.06
N VAL A 9 -0.88 0.72 3.34
CA VAL A 9 -1.03 -0.68 2.93
C VAL A 9 0.14 -1.57 3.39
N LEU A 10 1.20 -0.98 3.95
CA LEU A 10 2.33 -1.70 4.56
C LEU A 10 1.97 -2.17 5.98
N GLY A 11 0.93 -2.97 6.08
CA GLY A 11 0.24 -3.46 7.27
C GLY A 11 -1.24 -3.67 6.94
N LYS A 12 -2.12 -3.50 7.92
CA LYS A 12 -3.56 -3.38 7.68
C LYS A 12 -3.85 -2.15 6.85
N LEU A 13 -4.88 -2.26 5.99
CA LEU A 13 -5.33 -1.11 5.20
C LEU A 13 -5.94 -0.06 6.11
N ASP A 14 -5.30 1.10 6.18
CA ASP A 14 -5.80 2.28 6.86
C ASP A 14 -5.78 3.48 5.90
N VAL A 15 -6.73 4.38 6.08
CA VAL A 15 -6.72 5.71 5.45
C VAL A 15 -6.79 6.75 6.55
N VAL A 16 -5.89 7.71 6.49
CA VAL A 16 -5.83 8.81 7.47
C VAL A 16 -6.05 10.13 6.74
N ARG A 17 -6.94 10.96 7.29
CA ARG A 17 -7.19 12.33 6.82
C ARG A 17 -6.86 13.32 7.93
N ASP A 18 -5.93 14.22 7.69
CA ASP A 18 -5.51 15.26 8.64
C ASP A 18 -5.13 14.72 10.04
N GLY A 19 -4.68 13.45 10.11
CA GLY A 19 -4.32 12.76 11.35
C GLY A 19 -5.40 11.84 11.91
N ASP A 20 -6.63 11.91 11.43
CA ASP A 20 -7.75 11.08 11.88
C ASP A 20 -7.97 9.88 10.97
N GLU A 21 -8.27 8.73 11.55
CA GLU A 21 -8.58 7.50 10.81
C GLU A 21 -9.96 7.62 10.12
N VAL A 22 -10.02 7.21 8.85
CA VAL A 22 -11.25 7.20 8.05
C VAL A 22 -11.93 5.83 8.15
N ASP A 23 -13.17 5.78 8.60
CA ASP A 23 -13.98 4.56 8.55
C ASP A 23 -14.28 4.16 7.11
N LEU A 24 -13.65 3.10 6.65
CA LEU A 24 -13.79 2.55 5.30
C LEU A 24 -14.96 1.56 5.17
N GLY A 25 -15.67 1.27 6.26
CA GLY A 25 -16.80 0.36 6.27
C GLY A 25 -16.44 -1.12 6.21
N ALA A 26 -17.33 -1.94 5.60
CA ALA A 26 -17.24 -3.38 5.59
C ALA A 26 -16.02 -3.93 4.82
N HIS A 27 -15.61 -5.18 5.12
CA HIS A 27 -14.44 -5.84 4.54
C HIS A 27 -14.38 -5.77 3.00
N ARG A 28 -15.48 -6.08 2.28
CA ARG A 28 -15.48 -6.00 0.80
C ARG A 28 -15.34 -4.58 0.25
N GLN A 29 -15.84 -3.57 0.96
CA GLN A 29 -15.61 -2.18 0.60
C GLN A 29 -14.15 -1.78 0.79
N ARG A 30 -13.51 -2.26 1.88
CA ARG A 30 -12.08 -2.11 2.12
C ARG A 30 -11.25 -2.86 1.07
N SER A 31 -11.63 -4.11 0.73
CA SER A 31 -11.00 -4.92 -0.31
C SER A 31 -11.02 -4.21 -1.67
N LEU A 32 -12.13 -3.57 -2.04
CA LEU A 32 -12.21 -2.76 -3.25
C LEU A 32 -11.21 -1.59 -3.25
N LEU A 33 -11.09 -0.86 -2.14
CA LEU A 33 -10.08 0.20 -2.05
C LEU A 33 -8.66 -0.36 -2.14
N GLY A 34 -8.37 -1.46 -1.43
CA GLY A 34 -7.09 -2.16 -1.49
C GLY A 34 -6.73 -2.58 -2.91
N LEU A 35 -7.66 -3.17 -3.64
CA LEU A 35 -7.48 -3.51 -5.06
C LEU A 35 -7.12 -2.29 -5.91
N LEU A 36 -7.84 -1.18 -5.76
CA LEU A 36 -7.57 0.05 -6.52
C LEU A 36 -6.21 0.66 -6.18
N LEU A 37 -5.73 0.49 -4.94
CA LEU A 37 -4.42 0.96 -4.48
C LEU A 37 -3.25 0.14 -5.04
N THR A 38 -3.47 -1.08 -5.54
CA THR A 38 -2.39 -1.85 -6.21
C THR A 38 -1.97 -1.24 -7.53
N ASN A 39 -2.83 -0.45 -8.17
CA ASN A 39 -2.52 0.24 -9.42
C ASN A 39 -3.28 1.60 -9.47
N PRO A 40 -2.87 2.57 -8.65
CA PRO A 40 -3.53 3.86 -8.55
C PRO A 40 -3.37 4.66 -9.85
N ASN A 41 -4.22 5.65 -10.03
CA ASN A 41 -4.22 6.53 -11.20
C ASN A 41 -4.42 5.80 -12.56
N THR A 42 -4.88 4.53 -12.51
CA THR A 42 -5.18 3.71 -13.67
C THR A 42 -6.66 3.32 -13.65
N VAL A 43 -7.28 3.25 -14.84
CA VAL A 43 -8.68 2.84 -14.96
C VAL A 43 -8.79 1.31 -14.79
N TRP A 44 -9.52 0.90 -13.77
CA TRP A 44 -9.95 -0.48 -13.58
C TRP A 44 -11.31 -0.68 -14.24
N SER A 45 -11.43 -1.63 -15.17
CA SER A 45 -12.74 -1.94 -15.76
C SER A 45 -13.67 -2.56 -14.71
N THR A 46 -14.98 -2.30 -14.86
CA THR A 46 -16.00 -2.87 -13.98
C THR A 46 -15.91 -4.39 -13.89
N ASP A 47 -15.72 -5.06 -15.03
CA ASP A 47 -15.64 -6.53 -15.09
C ASP A 47 -14.41 -7.03 -14.32
N ARG A 48 -13.24 -6.42 -14.53
CA ARG A 48 -12.01 -6.79 -13.81
C ARG A 48 -12.14 -6.59 -12.31
N ILE A 49 -12.79 -5.51 -11.85
CA ILE A 49 -13.06 -5.30 -10.42
C ILE A 49 -13.96 -6.40 -9.88
N ILE A 50 -15.05 -6.73 -10.60
CA ILE A 50 -16.00 -7.76 -10.18
C ILE A 50 -15.29 -9.11 -10.09
N ASP A 51 -14.53 -9.50 -11.10
CA ASP A 51 -13.79 -10.76 -11.12
C ASP A 51 -12.77 -10.83 -9.98
N SER A 52 -12.06 -9.73 -9.69
CA SER A 52 -11.07 -9.67 -8.62
C SER A 52 -11.69 -9.80 -7.23
N ILE A 53 -12.83 -9.13 -6.97
CA ILE A 53 -13.44 -9.06 -5.62
C ILE A 53 -14.35 -10.25 -5.32
N TRP A 54 -15.02 -10.80 -6.34
CA TRP A 54 -15.99 -11.88 -6.15
C TRP A 54 -15.54 -13.22 -6.76
N GLY A 55 -14.56 -13.23 -7.67
CA GLY A 55 -14.11 -14.45 -8.34
C GLY A 55 -15.29 -15.22 -8.94
N ASP A 56 -15.32 -16.54 -8.66
CA ASP A 56 -16.35 -17.44 -9.14
C ASP A 56 -17.62 -17.49 -8.25
N GLU A 57 -17.76 -16.60 -7.26
CA GLU A 57 -18.98 -16.55 -6.45
C GLU A 57 -20.21 -16.37 -7.35
N ILE A 58 -21.20 -17.27 -7.22
CA ILE A 58 -22.43 -17.23 -8.01
C ILE A 58 -23.36 -16.16 -7.41
N GLY A 59 -23.64 -15.08 -8.15
CA GLY A 59 -24.58 -14.04 -7.72
C GLY A 59 -24.92 -13.07 -8.86
N SER A 60 -26.20 -12.79 -9.04
CA SER A 60 -26.73 -11.97 -10.14
C SER A 60 -26.63 -10.45 -9.90
N ASP A 61 -26.19 -9.99 -8.72
CA ASP A 61 -26.30 -8.58 -8.32
C ASP A 61 -24.95 -7.92 -8.00
N ARG A 62 -23.85 -8.44 -8.59
CA ARG A 62 -22.49 -7.95 -8.34
C ARG A 62 -22.28 -6.50 -8.77
N GLN A 63 -22.92 -6.09 -9.88
CA GLN A 63 -22.85 -4.71 -10.35
C GLN A 63 -23.47 -3.74 -9.36
N ASN A 64 -24.64 -4.07 -8.80
CA ASN A 64 -25.28 -3.23 -7.79
C ASN A 64 -24.44 -3.20 -6.49
N ALA A 65 -23.89 -4.35 -6.08
CA ALA A 65 -22.99 -4.41 -4.93
C ALA A 65 -21.74 -3.52 -5.13
N LEU A 66 -21.11 -3.59 -6.30
CA LEU A 66 -19.99 -2.70 -6.65
C LEU A 66 -20.39 -1.24 -6.58
N TRP A 67 -21.55 -0.90 -7.14
CA TRP A 67 -22.06 0.48 -7.09
C TRP A 67 -22.28 0.98 -5.65
N VAL A 68 -22.80 0.12 -4.77
CA VAL A 68 -22.95 0.43 -3.34
C VAL A 68 -21.59 0.67 -2.68
N TYR A 69 -20.59 -0.18 -2.93
CA TYR A 69 -19.24 -0.02 -2.37
C TYR A 69 -18.53 1.23 -2.90
N ILE A 70 -18.64 1.53 -4.19
CA ILE A 70 -18.11 2.77 -4.78
C ILE A 70 -18.78 3.99 -4.11
N SER A 71 -20.08 3.95 -3.91
CA SER A 71 -20.82 5.04 -3.23
C SER A 71 -20.39 5.19 -1.78
N GLY A 72 -20.19 4.07 -1.06
CA GLY A 72 -19.70 4.05 0.31
C GLY A 72 -18.28 4.63 0.43
N LEU A 73 -17.35 4.19 -0.45
CA LEU A 73 -15.99 4.73 -0.48
C LEU A 73 -15.96 6.22 -0.79
N ARG A 74 -16.77 6.69 -1.76
CA ARG A 74 -16.86 8.12 -2.05
C ARG A 74 -17.31 8.92 -0.83
N LYS A 75 -18.29 8.41 -0.09
CA LYS A 75 -18.75 9.07 1.14
C LYS A 75 -17.66 9.09 2.23
N ALA A 76 -16.91 8.02 2.36
CA ALA A 76 -15.82 7.92 3.34
C ALA A 76 -14.64 8.84 2.96
N LEU A 77 -14.19 8.78 1.71
CA LEU A 77 -13.03 9.53 1.23
C LEU A 77 -13.31 11.02 0.97
N GLU A 78 -14.56 11.38 0.65
CA GLU A 78 -14.97 12.76 0.31
C GLU A 78 -16.29 13.10 1.01
N PRO A 79 -16.35 13.21 2.37
CA PRO A 79 -17.61 13.44 3.11
C PRO A 79 -18.26 14.77 2.79
N ASP A 80 -17.44 15.79 2.47
CA ASP A 80 -17.92 17.16 2.19
C ASP A 80 -18.34 17.35 0.73
N ARG A 81 -18.27 16.27 -0.08
CA ARG A 81 -18.67 16.33 -1.49
C ARG A 81 -20.16 16.63 -1.62
N GLU A 82 -20.48 17.65 -2.41
CA GLU A 82 -21.88 17.99 -2.74
C GLU A 82 -22.57 16.82 -3.47
N LYS A 83 -23.84 16.60 -3.14
CA LYS A 83 -24.64 15.56 -3.80
C LYS A 83 -24.70 15.84 -5.32
N ARG A 84 -24.42 14.81 -6.11
CA ARG A 84 -24.43 14.84 -7.59
C ARG A 84 -23.23 15.52 -8.26
N THR A 85 -22.21 15.95 -7.52
CA THR A 85 -20.93 16.36 -8.13
C THR A 85 -20.07 15.13 -8.40
N GLU A 86 -19.21 15.20 -9.41
CA GLU A 86 -18.19 14.17 -9.66
C GLU A 86 -17.19 14.16 -8.49
N GLY A 87 -16.81 12.96 -8.01
CA GLY A 87 -15.76 12.84 -7.01
C GLY A 87 -14.41 13.27 -7.58
N THR A 88 -13.47 13.65 -6.74
CA THR A 88 -12.11 14.01 -7.12
C THR A 88 -11.11 12.90 -6.83
N ILE A 89 -11.43 12.02 -5.88
CA ILE A 89 -10.58 10.90 -5.47
C ILE A 89 -10.99 9.61 -6.20
N LEU A 90 -12.25 9.20 -6.12
CA LEU A 90 -12.73 7.99 -6.77
C LEU A 90 -13.63 8.35 -7.96
N LEU A 91 -13.03 8.37 -9.14
CA LEU A 91 -13.63 8.83 -10.39
C LEU A 91 -14.35 7.69 -11.13
N THR A 92 -15.44 8.03 -11.82
CA THR A 92 -15.99 7.15 -12.86
C THR A 92 -15.30 7.48 -14.17
N ARG A 93 -14.63 6.50 -14.75
CA ARG A 93 -13.96 6.60 -16.07
C ARG A 93 -14.26 5.34 -16.87
N SER A 94 -14.89 5.50 -18.04
CA SER A 94 -15.19 4.34 -18.89
C SER A 94 -13.91 3.57 -19.22
N PRO A 95 -13.90 2.23 -19.09
CA PRO A 95 -15.02 1.33 -18.80
C PRO A 95 -15.24 0.99 -17.30
N GLY A 96 -14.84 1.82 -16.36
CA GLY A 96 -14.99 1.53 -14.93
C GLY A 96 -14.64 2.68 -14.01
N TYR A 97 -13.66 2.49 -13.12
CA TYR A 97 -13.32 3.41 -12.04
C TYR A 97 -11.81 3.64 -11.96
N LEU A 98 -11.44 4.81 -11.46
CA LEU A 98 -10.05 5.24 -11.25
C LEU A 98 -9.94 5.85 -9.85
N LEU A 99 -8.98 5.38 -9.07
CA LEU A 99 -8.58 6.01 -7.82
C LEU A 99 -7.50 7.06 -8.14
N ASN A 100 -7.87 8.33 -8.04
CA ASN A 100 -7.01 9.47 -8.32
C ASN A 100 -6.38 9.96 -7.03
N VAL A 101 -5.10 9.68 -6.83
CA VAL A 101 -4.36 10.00 -5.60
C VAL A 101 -2.95 10.47 -5.93
N GLU A 102 -2.42 11.35 -5.10
CA GLU A 102 -1.00 11.71 -5.18
C GLU A 102 -0.16 10.47 -4.85
N PRO A 103 0.86 10.12 -5.66
CA PRO A 103 1.68 8.93 -5.42
C PRO A 103 2.26 8.88 -4.00
N ASP A 104 2.82 9.98 -3.51
CA ASP A 104 3.41 10.07 -2.17
C ASP A 104 2.38 10.00 -1.02
N ALA A 105 1.09 10.01 -1.32
CA ALA A 105 0.04 9.76 -0.34
C ALA A 105 -0.07 8.25 0.02
N ILE A 106 0.54 7.35 -0.76
CA ILE A 106 0.52 5.90 -0.55
C ILE A 106 1.84 5.48 0.10
N ASP A 107 1.80 4.83 1.25
CA ASP A 107 2.99 4.39 1.99
C ASP A 107 3.86 3.41 1.19
N ALA A 108 3.28 2.49 0.43
CA ALA A 108 4.01 1.58 -0.45
C ALA A 108 4.81 2.34 -1.52
N VAL A 109 4.24 3.36 -2.15
CA VAL A 109 4.93 4.18 -3.17
C VAL A 109 6.07 4.99 -2.53
N ARG A 110 5.84 5.55 -1.34
CA ARG A 110 6.91 6.22 -0.58
C ARG A 110 8.05 5.27 -0.23
N PHE A 111 7.69 4.05 0.20
CA PHE A 111 8.66 2.99 0.49
C PHE A 111 9.53 2.68 -0.72
N GLU A 112 8.93 2.41 -1.87
CA GLU A 112 9.64 2.12 -3.13
C GLU A 112 10.63 3.24 -3.50
N ARG A 113 10.17 4.50 -3.40
CA ARG A 113 11.02 5.66 -3.70
C ARG A 113 12.20 5.77 -2.73
N LEU A 114 11.95 5.61 -1.42
CA LEU A 114 13.01 5.67 -0.41
C LEU A 114 14.02 4.51 -0.56
N VAL A 115 13.56 3.31 -0.89
CA VAL A 115 14.44 2.17 -1.15
C VAL A 115 15.34 2.44 -2.36
N ALA A 116 14.78 2.97 -3.45
CA ALA A 116 15.57 3.32 -4.63
C ALA A 116 16.60 4.43 -4.33
N GLU A 117 16.20 5.46 -3.58
CA GLU A 117 17.07 6.54 -3.14
C GLU A 117 18.20 6.03 -2.24
N GLY A 118 17.87 5.24 -1.22
CA GLY A 118 18.85 4.68 -0.30
C GLY A 118 19.86 3.75 -0.99
N LYS A 119 19.40 2.87 -1.89
CA LYS A 119 20.29 2.01 -2.70
C LYS A 119 21.27 2.81 -3.57
N ALA A 120 20.81 3.93 -4.14
CA ALA A 120 21.69 4.79 -4.95
C ALA A 120 22.78 5.50 -4.15
N LEU A 121 22.63 5.63 -2.83
CA LEU A 121 23.57 6.31 -1.94
C LEU A 121 24.62 5.38 -1.33
N ILE A 122 24.47 4.06 -1.36
CA ILE A 122 25.31 3.09 -0.62
C ILE A 122 26.81 3.34 -0.84
N ASP A 123 27.25 3.47 -2.07
CA ASP A 123 28.67 3.62 -2.41
C ASP A 123 29.22 5.04 -2.17
N SER A 124 28.37 6.07 -2.25
CA SER A 124 28.79 7.48 -2.19
C SER A 124 28.64 8.10 -0.80
N ASP A 125 27.59 7.73 -0.07
CA ASP A 125 27.27 8.22 1.27
C ASP A 125 26.52 7.13 2.07
N PRO A 126 27.25 6.15 2.65
CA PRO A 126 26.65 5.06 3.42
C PRO A 126 25.86 5.54 4.65
N ASP A 127 26.24 6.69 5.24
CA ASP A 127 25.50 7.26 6.36
C ASP A 127 24.10 7.70 5.95
N ALA A 128 23.99 8.45 4.85
CA ALA A 128 22.71 8.86 4.28
C ALA A 128 21.91 7.66 3.78
N ALA A 129 22.57 6.66 3.14
CA ALA A 129 21.93 5.44 2.68
C ALA A 129 21.22 4.70 3.84
N SER A 130 21.95 4.45 4.94
CA SER A 130 21.39 3.77 6.11
C SER A 130 20.22 4.52 6.73
N LEU A 131 20.30 5.85 6.80
CA LEU A 131 19.20 6.69 7.30
C LEU A 131 17.95 6.57 6.43
N VAL A 132 18.08 6.76 5.11
CA VAL A 132 16.96 6.72 4.15
C VAL A 132 16.32 5.33 4.10
N LEU A 133 17.13 4.26 4.10
CA LEU A 133 16.63 2.89 4.14
C LEU A 133 15.93 2.57 5.48
N GLY A 134 16.43 3.12 6.58
CA GLY A 134 15.77 3.06 7.90
C GLY A 134 14.40 3.74 7.88
N GLU A 135 14.28 4.93 7.28
CA GLU A 135 13.00 5.62 7.10
C GLU A 135 12.03 4.83 6.22
N ALA A 136 12.53 4.19 5.14
CA ALA A 136 11.72 3.32 4.31
C ALA A 136 11.14 2.14 5.11
N LEU A 137 11.97 1.44 5.86
CA LEU A 137 11.56 0.30 6.69
C LEU A 137 10.61 0.69 7.83
N ALA A 138 10.73 1.90 8.37
CA ALA A 138 9.83 2.41 9.41
C ALA A 138 8.39 2.66 8.92
N LEU A 139 8.12 2.65 7.62
CA LEU A 139 6.76 2.72 7.07
C LEU A 139 5.96 1.43 7.30
N TRP A 140 6.65 0.31 7.55
CA TRP A 140 6.01 -0.99 7.77
C TRP A 140 5.44 -1.10 9.17
N ARG A 141 4.15 -1.47 9.24
CA ARG A 141 3.37 -1.66 10.47
C ARG A 141 2.97 -3.13 10.70
N GLY A 142 3.17 -3.98 9.69
CA GLY A 142 2.83 -5.39 9.67
C GLY A 142 3.12 -5.98 8.30
N ARG A 143 2.47 -7.10 7.94
CA ARG A 143 2.53 -7.67 6.60
C ARG A 143 1.79 -6.77 5.61
N ALA A 144 2.33 -6.57 4.42
CA ALA A 144 1.65 -5.80 3.38
C ALA A 144 0.23 -6.35 3.12
N TYR A 145 -0.75 -5.45 3.01
CA TYR A 145 -2.16 -5.82 2.80
C TYR A 145 -2.67 -6.90 3.76
N GLU A 146 -2.29 -6.85 5.04
CA GLU A 146 -2.54 -7.90 6.04
C GLU A 146 -4.00 -8.36 6.10
N ASP A 147 -4.96 -7.43 5.98
CA ASP A 147 -6.41 -7.72 5.98
C ASP A 147 -6.84 -8.60 4.79
N PHE A 148 -6.02 -8.66 3.72
CA PHE A 148 -6.31 -9.30 2.43
C PHE A 148 -5.33 -10.42 2.12
N ALA A 149 -4.65 -10.97 3.13
CA ALA A 149 -3.63 -12.01 2.96
C ALA A 149 -4.13 -13.28 2.25
N TYR A 150 -5.44 -13.49 2.18
CA TYR A 150 -6.08 -14.63 1.51
C TYR A 150 -6.84 -14.26 0.23
N GLU A 151 -6.87 -12.98 -0.12
CA GLU A 151 -7.52 -12.50 -1.35
C GLU A 151 -6.60 -12.74 -2.55
N ALA A 152 -7.11 -13.40 -3.59
CA ALA A 152 -6.32 -13.77 -4.77
C ALA A 152 -5.68 -12.56 -5.46
N TRP A 153 -6.41 -11.43 -5.53
CA TRP A 153 -5.94 -10.19 -6.15
C TRP A 153 -4.73 -9.56 -5.42
N ALA A 154 -4.58 -9.82 -4.11
CA ALA A 154 -3.53 -9.21 -3.30
C ALA A 154 -2.21 -9.98 -3.34
N GLN A 155 -2.23 -11.29 -3.67
CA GLN A 155 -1.08 -12.19 -3.51
C GLN A 155 0.19 -11.72 -4.22
N SER A 156 0.06 -11.31 -5.48
CA SER A 156 1.22 -10.86 -6.26
C SER A 156 1.81 -9.58 -5.72
N GLU A 157 0.97 -8.65 -5.25
CA GLU A 157 1.42 -7.38 -4.71
C GLU A 157 2.04 -7.55 -3.32
N ILE A 158 1.44 -8.40 -2.47
CA ILE A 158 2.03 -8.77 -1.17
C ILE A 158 3.42 -9.37 -1.39
N ALA A 159 3.55 -10.37 -2.27
CA ALA A 159 4.84 -11.01 -2.53
C ALA A 159 5.89 -10.01 -3.02
N ARG A 160 5.53 -9.11 -3.95
CA ARG A 160 6.41 -8.08 -4.48
C ARG A 160 6.90 -7.11 -3.39
N LEU A 161 5.98 -6.62 -2.54
CA LEU A 161 6.33 -5.68 -1.48
C LEU A 161 7.19 -6.34 -0.38
N GLU A 162 6.86 -7.58 0.02
CA GLU A 162 7.66 -8.33 1.01
C GLU A 162 9.07 -8.65 0.48
N GLU A 163 9.22 -9.00 -0.80
CA GLU A 163 10.53 -9.17 -1.43
C GLU A 163 11.33 -7.88 -1.41
N MET A 164 10.71 -6.76 -1.79
CA MET A 164 11.37 -5.44 -1.75
C MET A 164 11.72 -5.02 -0.31
N ARG A 165 10.93 -5.43 0.69
CA ARG A 165 11.27 -5.22 2.10
C ARG A 165 12.57 -5.93 2.48
N LEU A 166 12.73 -7.19 2.07
CA LEU A 166 13.96 -7.94 2.30
C LEU A 166 15.15 -7.29 1.62
N GLU A 167 15.00 -6.89 0.35
CA GLU A 167 16.05 -6.14 -0.36
C GLU A 167 16.42 -4.82 0.34
N ALA A 168 15.47 -4.11 0.92
CA ALA A 168 15.72 -2.87 1.66
C ALA A 168 16.50 -3.14 2.95
N VAL A 169 16.23 -4.26 3.63
CA VAL A 169 16.95 -4.69 4.81
C VAL A 169 18.40 -5.04 4.44
N GLU A 170 18.60 -5.84 3.38
CA GLU A 170 19.93 -6.19 2.88
C GLU A 170 20.74 -4.93 2.51
N ALA A 171 20.14 -4.01 1.76
CA ALA A 171 20.77 -2.76 1.35
C ALA A 171 21.19 -1.89 2.57
N ARG A 172 20.35 -1.86 3.62
CA ARG A 172 20.69 -1.15 4.86
C ARG A 172 21.85 -1.80 5.59
N VAL A 173 21.85 -3.13 5.66
CA VAL A 173 22.98 -3.89 6.24
C VAL A 173 24.28 -3.60 5.50
N ASP A 174 24.26 -3.57 4.17
CA ASP A 174 25.44 -3.24 3.35
C ASP A 174 25.96 -1.82 3.65
N ALA A 175 25.06 -0.84 3.73
CA ALA A 175 25.40 0.53 4.12
C ALA A 175 26.03 0.59 5.53
N ASP A 176 25.46 -0.11 6.51
CA ASP A 176 25.94 -0.15 7.89
C ASP A 176 27.32 -0.86 8.01
N LEU A 177 27.58 -1.88 7.20
CA LEU A 177 28.91 -2.54 7.12
C LEU A 177 29.96 -1.57 6.60
N LEU A 178 29.65 -0.79 5.56
CA LEU A 178 30.57 0.25 5.03
C LEU A 178 30.85 1.35 6.06
N ARG A 179 29.92 1.64 6.96
CA ARG A 179 30.10 2.56 8.10
C ARG A 179 30.92 1.97 9.24
N GLY A 180 31.30 0.70 9.18
CA GLY A 180 32.06 0.01 10.22
C GLY A 180 31.23 -0.41 11.44
N MET A 181 29.91 -0.46 11.35
CA MET A 181 28.95 -0.78 12.44
C MET A 181 28.79 -2.31 12.69
N SER A 182 29.82 -3.10 12.44
CA SER A 182 29.77 -4.58 12.40
C SER A 182 29.23 -5.23 13.70
N ARG A 183 29.39 -4.62 14.87
CA ARG A 183 28.94 -5.22 16.15
C ARG A 183 27.45 -5.06 16.41
N GLU A 184 26.89 -3.95 15.99
CA GLU A 184 25.45 -3.65 16.18
C GLU A 184 24.60 -4.49 15.22
N LEU A 185 25.12 -4.74 14.02
CA LEU A 185 24.48 -5.57 12.99
C LEU A 185 24.30 -7.03 13.39
N VAL A 186 25.19 -7.62 14.17
CA VAL A 186 25.10 -9.04 14.57
C VAL A 186 23.76 -9.31 15.28
N SER A 187 23.37 -8.45 16.23
CA SER A 187 22.11 -8.62 16.98
C SER A 187 20.88 -8.47 16.10
N GLU A 188 20.91 -7.57 15.11
CA GLU A 188 19.82 -7.36 14.19
C GLU A 188 19.67 -8.50 13.18
N LEU A 189 20.78 -8.97 12.62
CA LEU A 189 20.81 -10.13 11.71
C LEU A 189 20.33 -11.41 12.40
N GLU A 190 20.67 -11.62 13.67
CA GLU A 190 20.18 -12.75 14.45
C GLU A 190 18.64 -12.68 14.67
N SER A 191 18.06 -11.47 14.77
CA SER A 191 16.62 -11.31 14.84
C SER A 191 15.94 -11.62 13.52
N LEU A 192 16.50 -11.11 12.43
CA LEU A 192 16.00 -11.34 11.07
C LEU A 192 15.99 -12.81 10.68
N VAL A 193 17.09 -13.54 11.01
CA VAL A 193 17.16 -14.99 10.76
C VAL A 193 16.10 -15.76 11.56
N ARG A 194 15.74 -15.28 12.74
CA ARG A 194 14.66 -15.90 13.54
C ARG A 194 13.27 -15.60 12.99
N GLU A 195 13.07 -14.42 12.42
CA GLU A 195 11.78 -14.00 11.85
C GLU A 195 11.55 -14.61 10.45
N HIS A 196 12.64 -14.87 9.71
CA HIS A 196 12.62 -15.43 8.36
C HIS A 196 13.50 -16.70 8.28
N PRO A 197 13.10 -17.80 8.94
CA PRO A 197 13.84 -19.06 8.82
C PRO A 197 13.81 -19.52 7.35
N LEU A 198 14.98 -19.87 6.84
CA LEU A 198 15.12 -20.45 5.49
C LEU A 198 14.19 -21.66 5.38
N GLN A 199 13.23 -21.59 4.45
CA GLN A 199 12.40 -22.74 4.06
C GLN A 199 13.17 -23.67 3.16
#